data_d70b50095bedb522265ff1a0d52d1a82
#
_entry.id   d70b50095bedb522265ff1a0d52d1a82
#
_cell.length_a   1.000
_cell.length_b   1.000
_cell.length_c   1.000
_cell.angle_alpha   90.00
_cell.angle_beta   90.00
_cell.angle_gamma   90.00
#
_symmetry.space_group_name_H-M   'P 1'
#
loop_
_entity.id
_entity.type
_entity.pdbx_description
1 polymer ?
#
loop_
_entity_poly.entity_id
_entity_poly.type
_entity_poly.pdbx_seq_one_letter_code
_entity_poly.pdbx_strand_id
1 'polypeptide(L)'
;MPHLPTRTERVGSEMPARLCALALALACFVSNACAQDALLDDARALLTRRDAGGAYALLLQAEPERAGDPRFDYLLGLAALDAGHVTRAIFALERAVQRQPDNMLARAELGRAYLAAGEAGAAREQLRLARGGELPADASAALERVIGVIDQVAPPTGPQLSGYFEVGAGYDSNVNSATNQGEFAIPAFGGILFQNAPENRQRHDLVFSTAGGLNAEAALSASWKLVAAANLRATVDRVVHDMNTTFFDATAGLRHTAGGQSQLIALQNNTAWVGGHPYRTANGLSAQWQAQFDAVAQLSGFGQWSRQTYSGQAERNTDRLLLGFGGARQFDGAAPLAYGSAYAVQERARSAGAANFGHHGAGLRLGMEQRLGPAVVGFAEWQHELRRYGGSEPFFDIARRDHQNDFSAGLRWNADPRWQLIAQARLARVNSNVVLYDYSRNVFQITAHRSFP
;
A
#
# COMPACT_ATOMS: atom_id res chain seq x y z
N MET A 1 62.18 81.09 -37.67
CA MET A 1 62.87 81.93 -36.71
C MET A 1 61.85 82.70 -35.87
N PRO A 2 61.96 82.89 -34.57
CA PRO A 2 62.99 82.48 -33.65
C PRO A 2 62.58 81.84 -32.32
N HIS A 3 63.53 81.26 -31.62
CA HIS A 3 63.91 81.20 -30.20
C HIS A 3 63.09 80.47 -29.18
N LEU A 4 63.75 79.41 -28.72
CA LEU A 4 63.72 78.88 -27.35
C LEU A 4 64.04 79.92 -26.30
N PRO A 5 63.62 79.75 -25.04
CA PRO A 5 64.57 79.36 -24.05
C PRO A 5 64.14 78.21 -23.12
N THR A 6 65.15 77.45 -22.70
CA THR A 6 65.23 76.42 -21.66
C THR A 6 64.85 76.96 -20.27
N ARG A 7 64.11 76.19 -19.49
CA ARG A 7 64.05 76.32 -18.04
C ARG A 7 64.05 74.94 -17.36
N THR A 8 65.13 74.66 -16.72
CA THR A 8 65.31 73.54 -15.78
C THR A 8 64.56 73.81 -14.51
N GLU A 9 63.59 72.99 -14.15
CA GLU A 9 63.06 72.92 -12.79
C GLU A 9 63.27 71.50 -12.20
N ARG A 10 63.93 71.50 -11.04
CA ARG A 10 64.14 70.32 -10.18
C ARG A 10 62.75 69.86 -9.64
N VAL A 11 62.41 68.58 -9.91
CA VAL A 11 61.32 67.92 -9.23
C VAL A 11 61.85 67.17 -8.03
N GLY A 12 61.48 67.63 -6.85
CA GLY A 12 61.81 67.03 -5.58
C GLY A 12 61.04 65.69 -5.41
N SER A 13 61.74 64.71 -4.89
CA SER A 13 61.26 63.41 -4.54
C SER A 13 60.44 63.52 -3.23
N GLU A 14 59.13 63.66 -3.38
CA GLU A 14 58.17 63.27 -2.29
C GLU A 14 57.33 62.13 -2.80
N MET A 15 57.76 60.93 -2.54
CA MET A 15 56.83 59.73 -2.68
C MET A 15 55.87 59.67 -1.50
N PRO A 16 54.58 59.75 -1.73
CA PRO A 16 53.60 60.00 -0.70
C PRO A 16 53.29 58.75 0.13
N ALA A 17 53.18 58.96 1.42
CA ALA A 17 52.67 58.02 2.43
C ALA A 17 51.35 57.37 2.07
N ARG A 18 50.65 57.78 1.02
CA ARG A 18 49.40 57.23 0.51
C ARG A 18 49.58 55.89 -0.21
N LEU A 19 50.69 55.59 -0.83
CA LEU A 19 50.94 54.28 -1.47
C LEU A 19 51.26 53.18 -0.44
N CYS A 20 51.91 53.49 0.67
CA CYS A 20 52.10 52.55 1.77
C CYS A 20 50.80 52.22 2.51
N ALA A 21 49.91 53.20 2.68
CA ALA A 21 48.57 52.94 3.29
C ALA A 21 47.64 52.06 2.39
N LEU A 22 47.71 52.22 1.06
CA LEU A 22 46.96 51.39 0.11
C LEU A 22 47.52 49.98 0.04
N ALA A 23 48.84 49.79 0.11
CA ALA A 23 49.49 48.48 0.13
C ALA A 23 49.21 47.74 1.47
N LEU A 24 49.14 48.43 2.61
CA LEU A 24 48.79 47.84 3.90
C LEU A 24 47.30 47.48 3.95
N ALA A 25 46.40 48.30 3.39
CA ALA A 25 44.97 47.99 3.29
C ALA A 25 44.70 46.79 2.35
N LEU A 26 45.42 46.69 1.21
CA LEU A 26 45.33 45.54 0.30
C LEU A 26 45.89 44.27 0.93
N ALA A 27 46.97 44.35 1.71
CA ALA A 27 47.57 43.22 2.43
C ALA A 27 46.60 42.71 3.55
N CYS A 28 45.90 43.60 4.25
CA CYS A 28 44.89 43.23 5.24
C CYS A 28 43.65 42.56 4.58
N PHE A 29 43.23 43.03 3.39
CA PHE A 29 42.14 42.37 2.66
C PHE A 29 42.53 40.98 2.13
N VAL A 30 43.73 40.79 1.62
CA VAL A 30 44.23 39.50 1.14
C VAL A 30 44.47 38.55 2.33
N SER A 31 44.91 39.03 3.48
CA SER A 31 45.09 38.22 4.69
C SER A 31 43.75 37.71 5.25
N ASN A 32 42.70 38.54 5.20
CA ASN A 32 41.38 38.11 5.62
C ASN A 32 40.75 37.07 4.68
N ALA A 33 40.95 37.19 3.36
CA ALA A 33 40.48 36.19 2.39
C ALA A 33 41.20 34.84 2.55
N CYS A 34 42.54 34.83 2.79
CA CYS A 34 43.28 33.62 3.07
C CYS A 34 42.91 32.98 4.42
N ALA A 35 42.68 33.79 5.46
CA ALA A 35 42.25 33.26 6.78
C ALA A 35 40.82 32.70 6.74
N GLN A 36 39.96 33.19 5.84
CA GLN A 36 38.62 32.68 5.63
C GLN A 36 38.59 31.30 4.97
N ASP A 37 39.46 31.06 4.02
CA ASP A 37 39.58 29.74 3.36
C ASP A 37 40.20 28.71 4.32
N ALA A 38 41.20 29.11 5.13
CA ALA A 38 41.83 28.24 6.12
C ALA A 38 40.79 27.70 7.17
N LEU A 39 39.89 28.53 7.66
CA LEU A 39 38.86 28.14 8.61
C LEU A 39 37.95 27.04 8.02
N LEU A 40 37.51 27.20 6.77
CA LEU A 40 36.68 26.22 6.10
C LEU A 40 37.43 24.93 5.78
N ASP A 41 38.70 25.02 5.46
CA ASP A 41 39.54 23.85 5.20
C ASP A 41 39.85 23.07 6.48
N ASP A 42 40.10 23.74 7.59
CA ASP A 42 40.24 23.11 8.92
C ASP A 42 38.94 22.41 9.35
N ALA A 43 37.80 23.07 9.17
CA ALA A 43 36.50 22.46 9.46
C ALA A 43 36.25 21.21 8.61
N ARG A 44 36.59 21.25 7.29
CA ARG A 44 36.48 20.06 6.41
C ARG A 44 37.41 18.93 6.86
N ALA A 45 38.64 19.27 7.26
CA ALA A 45 39.61 18.29 7.75
C ALA A 45 39.08 17.59 9.04
N LEU A 46 38.49 18.35 9.96
CA LEU A 46 37.86 17.78 11.17
C LEU A 46 36.70 16.87 10.82
N LEU A 47 35.76 17.28 9.93
CA LEU A 47 34.68 16.46 9.46
C LEU A 47 35.15 15.18 8.78
N THR A 48 36.18 15.24 7.96
CA THR A 48 36.78 14.06 7.31
C THR A 48 37.36 13.08 8.33
N ARG A 49 37.90 13.57 9.45
CA ARG A 49 38.37 12.75 10.58
C ARG A 49 37.24 12.27 11.52
N ARG A 50 35.98 12.56 11.19
CA ARG A 50 34.80 12.30 11.99
C ARG A 50 34.77 13.03 13.36
N ASP A 51 35.50 14.13 13.47
CA ASP A 51 35.45 15.04 14.62
C ASP A 51 34.43 16.16 14.35
N ALA A 52 33.16 15.79 14.34
CA ALA A 52 32.03 16.71 14.13
C ALA A 52 31.92 17.74 15.26
N GLY A 53 32.22 17.34 16.50
CA GLY A 53 32.22 18.22 17.67
C GLY A 53 33.30 19.33 17.56
N GLY A 54 34.51 18.98 17.17
CA GLY A 54 35.58 19.92 16.94
C GLY A 54 35.27 20.89 15.79
N ALA A 55 34.75 20.36 14.67
CA ALA A 55 34.33 21.19 13.54
C ALA A 55 33.22 22.17 13.93
N TYR A 56 32.22 21.70 14.66
CA TYR A 56 31.11 22.53 15.15
C TYR A 56 31.60 23.63 16.08
N ALA A 57 32.46 23.33 17.06
CA ALA A 57 33.01 24.30 18.00
C ALA A 57 33.85 25.40 17.28
N LEU A 58 34.63 24.96 16.27
CA LEU A 58 35.45 25.86 15.45
C LEU A 58 34.57 26.83 14.65
N LEU A 59 33.56 26.32 13.94
CA LEU A 59 32.70 27.13 13.09
C LEU A 59 31.74 28.00 13.93
N LEU A 60 31.26 27.54 15.08
CA LEU A 60 30.35 28.31 15.94
C LEU A 60 30.93 29.64 16.39
N GLN A 61 32.26 29.72 16.63
CA GLN A 61 32.95 30.96 17.02
C GLN A 61 32.92 32.02 15.91
N ALA A 62 32.92 31.59 14.65
CA ALA A 62 32.91 32.49 13.50
C ALA A 62 31.49 32.80 12.97
N GLU A 63 30.46 32.14 13.50
CA GLU A 63 29.05 32.32 13.03
C GLU A 63 28.58 33.76 13.04
N PRO A 64 28.86 34.62 14.10
CA PRO A 64 28.37 36.00 14.12
C PRO A 64 28.82 36.83 12.93
N GLU A 65 30.00 36.52 12.38
CA GLU A 65 30.63 37.27 11.28
C GLU A 65 30.38 36.65 9.91
N ARG A 66 30.05 35.33 9.89
CA ARG A 66 30.01 34.53 8.67
C ARG A 66 28.63 34.00 8.30
N ALA A 67 27.62 34.13 9.16
CA ALA A 67 26.28 33.69 8.85
C ALA A 67 25.75 34.34 7.56
N GLY A 68 25.24 33.55 6.63
CA GLY A 68 24.81 33.97 5.30
C GLY A 68 25.81 33.73 4.18
N ASP A 69 27.06 33.30 4.50
CA ASP A 69 27.95 32.69 3.51
C ASP A 69 27.55 31.25 3.27
N PRO A 70 27.09 30.87 2.08
CA PRO A 70 26.53 29.55 1.86
C PRO A 70 27.51 28.38 2.06
N ARG A 71 28.82 28.63 1.84
CA ARG A 71 29.86 27.59 2.08
C ARG A 71 30.06 27.39 3.58
N PHE A 72 30.07 28.48 4.34
CA PHE A 72 30.18 28.46 5.78
C PHE A 72 28.95 27.82 6.41
N ASP A 73 27.74 28.28 6.04
CA ASP A 73 26.47 27.78 6.56
C ASP A 73 26.28 26.30 6.24
N TYR A 74 26.69 25.82 5.08
CA TYR A 74 26.67 24.40 4.75
C TYR A 74 27.55 23.57 5.68
N LEU A 75 28.82 23.99 5.89
CA LEU A 75 29.75 23.26 6.77
C LEU A 75 29.31 23.33 8.25
N LEU A 76 28.84 24.49 8.69
CA LEU A 76 28.28 24.66 10.05
C LEU A 76 27.06 23.73 10.25
N GLY A 77 26.17 23.68 9.28
CA GLY A 77 24.98 22.81 9.32
C GLY A 77 25.35 21.34 9.36
N LEU A 78 26.30 20.91 8.54
CA LEU A 78 26.78 19.53 8.51
C LEU A 78 27.46 19.15 9.85
N ALA A 79 28.36 20.01 10.35
CA ALA A 79 29.03 19.79 11.62
C ALA A 79 28.06 19.76 12.80
N ALA A 80 27.07 20.67 12.83
CA ALA A 80 26.03 20.72 13.84
C ALA A 80 25.16 19.48 13.83
N LEU A 81 24.77 18.99 12.63
CA LEU A 81 23.93 17.78 12.49
C LEU A 81 24.68 16.54 13.02
N ASP A 82 25.89 16.34 12.56
CA ASP A 82 26.69 15.18 12.95
C ASP A 82 27.15 15.24 14.42
N ALA A 83 27.20 16.45 15.04
CA ALA A 83 27.42 16.66 16.47
C ALA A 83 26.14 16.56 17.31
N GLY A 84 24.94 16.34 16.71
CA GLY A 84 23.68 16.20 17.42
C GLY A 84 22.94 17.51 17.71
N HIS A 85 23.42 18.65 17.22
CA HIS A 85 22.78 19.98 17.39
C HIS A 85 21.76 20.25 16.29
N VAL A 86 20.68 19.43 16.22
CA VAL A 86 19.72 19.35 15.12
C VAL A 86 19.09 20.69 14.76
N THR A 87 18.60 21.45 15.75
CA THR A 87 17.96 22.76 15.51
C THR A 87 18.93 23.75 14.87
N ARG A 88 20.17 23.77 15.33
CA ARG A 88 21.21 24.67 14.76
C ARG A 88 21.57 24.25 13.33
N ALA A 89 21.61 22.93 13.06
CA ALA A 89 21.85 22.39 11.73
C ALA A 89 20.75 22.84 10.75
N ILE A 90 19.48 22.79 11.14
CA ILE A 90 18.36 23.26 10.32
C ILE A 90 18.55 24.71 9.94
N PHE A 91 18.77 25.62 10.90
CA PHE A 91 18.92 27.03 10.61
C PHE A 91 20.10 27.37 9.71
N ALA A 92 21.23 26.72 9.91
CA ALA A 92 22.42 26.94 9.06
C ALA A 92 22.16 26.40 7.63
N LEU A 93 21.59 25.20 7.48
CA LEU A 93 21.32 24.61 6.16
C LEU A 93 20.18 25.35 5.43
N GLU A 94 19.17 25.86 6.14
CA GLU A 94 18.14 26.71 5.53
C GLU A 94 18.76 27.99 4.93
N ARG A 95 19.67 28.68 5.65
CA ARG A 95 20.38 29.83 5.12
C ARG A 95 21.24 29.47 3.89
N ALA A 96 21.91 28.32 3.92
CA ALA A 96 22.70 27.83 2.78
C ALA A 96 21.83 27.59 1.55
N VAL A 97 20.71 26.87 1.70
CA VAL A 97 19.73 26.59 0.64
C VAL A 97 19.03 27.85 0.14
N GLN A 98 18.72 28.79 1.03
CA GLN A 98 18.12 30.07 0.64
C GLN A 98 19.03 30.91 -0.26
N ARG A 99 20.35 30.89 0.00
CA ARG A 99 21.36 31.59 -0.79
C ARG A 99 21.77 30.86 -2.07
N GLN A 100 21.75 29.54 -2.02
CA GLN A 100 22.07 28.66 -3.16
C GLN A 100 21.00 27.59 -3.33
N PRO A 101 19.85 27.92 -3.96
CA PRO A 101 18.73 26.97 -4.14
C PRO A 101 19.11 25.73 -4.94
N ASP A 102 20.10 25.82 -5.81
CA ASP A 102 20.59 24.71 -6.65
C ASP A 102 21.67 23.85 -5.98
N ASN A 103 21.98 24.11 -4.71
CA ASN A 103 22.91 23.28 -3.95
C ASN A 103 22.20 22.02 -3.43
N MET A 104 22.22 20.97 -4.25
CA MET A 104 21.52 19.71 -3.95
C MET A 104 22.09 18.97 -2.74
N LEU A 105 23.41 19.14 -2.45
CA LEU A 105 24.02 18.58 -1.25
C LEU A 105 23.47 19.27 0.00
N ALA A 106 23.38 20.61 0.00
CA ALA A 106 22.81 21.34 1.12
C ALA A 106 21.32 20.98 1.35
N ARG A 107 20.55 20.77 0.26
CA ARG A 107 19.17 20.28 0.36
C ARG A 107 19.07 18.87 0.95
N ALA A 108 19.96 17.97 0.53
CA ALA A 108 19.98 16.61 1.05
C ALA A 108 20.30 16.60 2.56
N GLU A 109 21.27 17.41 2.99
CA GLU A 109 21.63 17.54 4.41
C GLU A 109 20.53 18.23 5.23
N LEU A 110 19.83 19.23 4.66
CA LEU A 110 18.66 19.84 5.28
C LEU A 110 17.52 18.81 5.47
N GLY A 111 17.30 17.94 4.48
CA GLY A 111 16.37 16.82 4.60
C GLY A 111 16.76 15.85 5.73
N ARG A 112 18.05 15.54 5.90
CA ARG A 112 18.55 14.75 7.03
C ARG A 112 18.31 15.45 8.38
N ALA A 113 18.53 16.75 8.44
CA ALA A 113 18.32 17.54 9.65
C ALA A 113 16.85 17.58 10.06
N TYR A 114 15.93 17.79 9.12
CA TYR A 114 14.48 17.71 9.38
C TYR A 114 14.06 16.30 9.83
N LEU A 115 14.64 15.25 9.24
CA LEU A 115 14.34 13.87 9.68
C LEU A 115 14.79 13.64 11.13
N ALA A 116 15.99 14.13 11.50
CA ALA A 116 16.50 14.04 12.87
C ALA A 116 15.65 14.86 13.87
N ALA A 117 14.98 15.92 13.40
CA ALA A 117 14.00 16.70 14.16
C ALA A 117 12.61 16.02 14.29
N GLY A 118 12.36 14.91 13.58
CA GLY A 118 11.05 14.27 13.50
C GLY A 118 10.08 14.92 12.50
N GLU A 119 10.54 15.88 11.70
CA GLU A 119 9.75 16.61 10.71
C GLU A 119 9.77 15.92 9.34
N ALA A 120 9.23 14.71 9.29
CA ALA A 120 9.29 13.85 8.10
C ALA A 120 8.66 14.47 6.83
N GLY A 121 7.67 15.34 6.95
CA GLY A 121 7.07 16.06 5.82
C GLY A 121 8.05 17.05 5.17
N ALA A 122 8.70 17.91 5.99
CA ALA A 122 9.72 18.85 5.53
C ALA A 122 10.96 18.12 4.98
N ALA A 123 11.38 17.05 5.66
CA ALA A 123 12.47 16.19 5.21
C ALA A 123 12.21 15.65 3.79
N ARG A 124 11.02 15.05 3.55
CA ARG A 124 10.66 14.51 2.24
C ARG A 124 10.70 15.56 1.15
N GLU A 125 10.17 16.75 1.39
CA GLU A 125 10.17 17.80 0.38
C GLU A 125 11.59 18.24 -0.01
N GLN A 126 12.49 18.42 0.96
CA GLN A 126 13.89 18.77 0.66
C GLN A 126 14.62 17.65 -0.09
N LEU A 127 14.42 16.40 0.31
CA LEU A 127 15.04 15.25 -0.35
C LEU A 127 14.48 15.01 -1.77
N ARG A 128 13.18 15.25 -2.00
CA ARG A 128 12.56 15.21 -3.33
C ARG A 128 13.17 16.27 -4.26
N LEU A 129 13.36 17.47 -3.77
CA LEU A 129 14.00 18.56 -4.51
C LEU A 129 15.47 18.22 -4.81
N ALA A 130 16.21 17.65 -3.85
CA ALA A 130 17.60 17.21 -4.05
C ALA A 130 17.72 16.11 -5.10
N ARG A 131 16.76 15.16 -5.14
CA ARG A 131 16.68 14.07 -6.13
C ARG A 131 16.52 14.55 -7.57
N GLY A 132 15.90 15.71 -7.76
CA GLY A 132 15.67 16.30 -9.09
C GLY A 132 16.90 16.95 -9.72
N GLY A 133 18.01 17.05 -9.01
CA GLY A 133 19.23 17.67 -9.47
C GLY A 133 20.41 16.71 -9.62
N GLU A 134 21.56 17.25 -10.04
CA GLU A 134 22.81 16.48 -10.20
C GLU A 134 23.48 16.28 -8.83
N LEU A 135 23.65 15.03 -8.42
CA LEU A 135 24.34 14.61 -7.21
C LEU A 135 25.47 13.62 -7.56
N PRO A 136 26.57 13.60 -6.81
CA PRO A 136 27.56 12.51 -6.88
C PRO A 136 26.89 11.15 -6.62
N ALA A 137 27.40 10.07 -7.24
CA ALA A 137 26.77 8.76 -7.20
C ALA A 137 26.59 8.19 -5.77
N ASP A 138 27.56 8.44 -4.90
CA ASP A 138 27.53 8.06 -3.48
C ASP A 138 26.47 8.85 -2.69
N ALA A 139 26.35 10.15 -2.93
CA ALA A 139 25.33 11.02 -2.34
C ALA A 139 23.92 10.63 -2.84
N SER A 140 23.77 10.32 -4.12
CA SER A 140 22.52 9.84 -4.69
C SER A 140 22.08 8.51 -4.05
N ALA A 141 22.99 7.55 -3.89
CA ALA A 141 22.70 6.28 -3.22
C ALA A 141 22.36 6.45 -1.73
N ALA A 142 22.97 7.40 -1.05
CA ALA A 142 22.64 7.76 0.33
C ALA A 142 21.26 8.41 0.42
N LEU A 143 20.94 9.32 -0.49
CA LEU A 143 19.65 9.98 -0.61
C LEU A 143 18.50 8.97 -0.79
N GLU A 144 18.65 8.01 -1.71
CA GLU A 144 17.61 6.96 -1.94
C GLU A 144 17.39 6.09 -0.71
N ARG A 145 18.43 5.77 0.05
CA ARG A 145 18.27 5.05 1.33
C ARG A 145 17.49 5.86 2.36
N VAL A 146 17.74 7.15 2.48
CA VAL A 146 17.04 8.04 3.42
C VAL A 146 15.59 8.23 3.00
N ILE A 147 15.31 8.42 1.71
CA ILE A 147 13.94 8.48 1.17
C ILE A 147 13.19 7.18 1.50
N GLY A 148 13.81 6.02 1.30
CA GLY A 148 13.21 4.72 1.63
C GLY A 148 12.83 4.58 3.10
N VAL A 149 13.64 5.10 4.02
CA VAL A 149 13.31 5.15 5.46
C VAL A 149 12.14 6.08 5.74
N ILE A 150 12.13 7.27 5.15
CA ILE A 150 11.04 8.25 5.32
C ILE A 150 9.72 7.70 4.78
N ASP A 151 9.72 7.01 3.65
CA ASP A 151 8.52 6.44 3.04
C ASP A 151 7.92 5.30 3.89
N GLN A 152 8.75 4.65 4.71
CA GLN A 152 8.27 3.68 5.71
C GLN A 152 7.67 4.36 6.97
N VAL A 153 8.21 5.51 7.39
CA VAL A 153 7.85 6.20 8.64
C VAL A 153 6.75 7.24 8.45
N ALA A 154 6.75 7.93 7.32
CA ALA A 154 5.76 8.95 7.00
C ALA A 154 5.26 8.78 5.56
N PRO A 155 4.04 8.27 5.38
CA PRO A 155 3.46 8.10 4.05
C PRO A 155 3.44 9.40 3.25
N PRO A 156 3.56 9.35 1.90
CA PRO A 156 3.56 10.53 1.04
C PRO A 156 2.35 11.43 1.30
N THR A 157 2.56 12.75 1.28
CA THR A 157 1.55 13.77 1.59
C THR A 157 0.51 13.99 0.49
N GLY A 158 0.65 13.31 -0.67
CA GLY A 158 -0.31 13.38 -1.78
C GLY A 158 -1.19 12.14 -1.90
N PRO A 159 -2.23 12.19 -2.78
CA PRO A 159 -3.00 11.01 -3.13
C PRO A 159 -2.07 9.91 -3.69
N GLN A 160 -2.20 8.71 -3.14
CA GLN A 160 -1.46 7.53 -3.60
C GLN A 160 -2.40 6.67 -4.42
N LEU A 161 -1.97 6.31 -5.61
CA LEU A 161 -2.67 5.38 -6.48
C LEU A 161 -1.81 4.13 -6.61
N SER A 162 -2.40 2.97 -6.40
CA SER A 162 -1.76 1.68 -6.64
C SER A 162 -2.73 0.75 -7.33
N GLY A 163 -2.22 -0.30 -7.95
CA GLY A 163 -3.09 -1.23 -8.62
C GLY A 163 -2.40 -2.55 -8.91
N TYR A 164 -3.17 -3.43 -9.53
CA TYR A 164 -2.67 -4.72 -9.99
C TYR A 164 -3.42 -5.19 -11.24
N PHE A 165 -2.81 -6.14 -11.90
CA PHE A 165 -3.40 -6.89 -13.00
C PHE A 165 -3.05 -8.38 -12.85
N GLU A 166 -4.03 -9.25 -13.17
CA GLU A 166 -3.88 -10.71 -13.11
C GLU A 166 -4.39 -11.35 -14.40
N VAL A 167 -3.70 -12.40 -14.81
CA VAL A 167 -4.17 -13.34 -15.83
C VAL A 167 -3.97 -14.75 -15.30
N GLY A 168 -4.92 -15.63 -15.54
CA GLY A 168 -4.87 -16.99 -15.07
C GLY A 168 -5.54 -17.96 -16.03
N ALA A 169 -5.12 -19.21 -15.93
CA ALA A 169 -5.75 -20.32 -16.60
C ALA A 169 -5.86 -21.50 -15.63
N GLY A 170 -6.89 -22.32 -15.79
CA GLY A 170 -7.14 -23.43 -14.90
C GLY A 170 -8.16 -24.42 -15.42
N TYR A 171 -8.47 -25.37 -14.57
CA TYR A 171 -9.52 -26.36 -14.78
C TYR A 171 -10.51 -26.29 -13.63
N ASP A 172 -11.79 -26.29 -13.94
CA ASP A 172 -12.90 -26.31 -12.99
C ASP A 172 -13.76 -27.54 -13.25
N SER A 173 -13.90 -28.38 -12.24
CA SER A 173 -14.68 -29.63 -12.35
C SER A 173 -16.19 -29.41 -12.30
N ASN A 174 -16.67 -28.18 -11.96
CA ASN A 174 -18.10 -27.90 -11.77
C ASN A 174 -18.39 -26.39 -11.90
N VAL A 175 -18.26 -25.85 -13.12
CA VAL A 175 -18.41 -24.42 -13.39
C VAL A 175 -19.79 -23.87 -13.05
N ASN A 176 -20.83 -24.70 -13.12
CA ASN A 176 -22.20 -24.33 -12.79
C ASN A 176 -22.62 -24.61 -11.32
N SER A 177 -21.69 -25.15 -10.48
CA SER A 177 -21.95 -25.49 -9.08
C SER A 177 -23.20 -26.32 -8.87
N ALA A 178 -23.47 -27.26 -9.77
CA ALA A 178 -24.62 -28.12 -9.81
C ALA A 178 -24.37 -29.50 -9.20
N THR A 179 -25.43 -30.17 -8.80
CA THR A 179 -25.38 -31.57 -8.38
C THR A 179 -24.99 -32.48 -9.54
N ASN A 180 -24.37 -33.62 -9.23
CA ASN A 180 -24.07 -34.67 -10.22
C ASN A 180 -25.19 -35.71 -10.31
N GLN A 181 -26.28 -35.57 -9.53
CA GLN A 181 -27.40 -36.52 -9.51
C GLN A 181 -28.17 -36.48 -10.84
N GLY A 182 -28.30 -37.63 -11.50
CA GLY A 182 -29.04 -37.79 -12.75
C GLY A 182 -30.54 -37.86 -12.55
N GLU A 183 -30.98 -38.31 -11.37
CA GLU A 183 -32.38 -38.49 -11.01
C GLU A 183 -32.60 -38.06 -9.56
N PHE A 184 -33.75 -37.49 -9.26
CA PHE A 184 -34.14 -37.16 -7.89
C PHE A 184 -35.67 -37.18 -7.75
N ALA A 185 -36.11 -37.53 -6.55
CA ALA A 185 -37.54 -37.50 -6.22
C ALA A 185 -37.97 -36.07 -5.85
N ILE A 186 -39.17 -35.66 -6.30
CA ILE A 186 -39.77 -34.38 -5.92
C ILE A 186 -40.95 -34.69 -4.99
N PRO A 187 -40.82 -34.46 -3.67
CA PRO A 187 -41.87 -34.73 -2.69
C PRO A 187 -43.19 -34.00 -2.98
N ALA A 188 -43.11 -32.74 -3.44
CA ALA A 188 -44.32 -31.96 -3.80
C ALA A 188 -45.17 -32.60 -4.89
N PHE A 189 -44.63 -33.53 -5.68
CA PHE A 189 -45.34 -34.32 -6.70
C PHE A 189 -45.50 -35.79 -6.32
N GLY A 190 -45.62 -36.09 -5.01
CA GLY A 190 -45.81 -37.45 -4.53
C GLY A 190 -44.57 -38.34 -4.61
N GLY A 191 -43.39 -37.78 -4.73
CA GLY A 191 -42.14 -38.51 -4.80
C GLY A 191 -41.81 -39.09 -6.20
N ILE A 192 -42.45 -38.57 -7.24
CA ILE A 192 -42.11 -38.95 -8.63
C ILE A 192 -40.66 -38.64 -8.93
N LEU A 193 -39.98 -39.61 -9.58
CA LEU A 193 -38.59 -39.43 -10.03
C LEU A 193 -38.54 -38.52 -11.26
N PHE A 194 -37.77 -37.47 -11.16
CA PHE A 194 -37.45 -36.56 -12.26
C PHE A 194 -36.07 -36.85 -12.78
N GLN A 195 -35.94 -36.89 -14.12
CA GLN A 195 -34.65 -36.93 -14.80
C GLN A 195 -34.04 -35.53 -14.79
N ASN A 196 -32.86 -35.40 -14.20
CA ASN A 196 -32.08 -34.18 -14.25
C ASN A 196 -31.41 -34.05 -15.63
N ALA A 197 -31.79 -33.06 -16.40
CA ALA A 197 -31.23 -32.84 -17.73
C ALA A 197 -29.73 -32.65 -17.66
N PRO A 198 -28.96 -33.13 -18.66
CA PRO A 198 -27.49 -33.04 -18.64
C PRO A 198 -26.93 -31.61 -18.41
N GLU A 199 -27.62 -30.59 -18.94
CA GLU A 199 -27.24 -29.17 -18.79
C GLU A 199 -27.40 -28.65 -17.36
N ASN A 200 -28.25 -29.27 -16.55
CA ASN A 200 -28.47 -28.94 -15.15
C ASN A 200 -27.56 -29.74 -14.19
N ARG A 201 -26.82 -30.69 -14.70
CA ARG A 201 -25.87 -31.47 -13.92
C ARG A 201 -24.49 -30.79 -13.91
N GLN A 202 -23.60 -31.26 -13.07
CA GLN A 202 -22.22 -30.83 -12.99
C GLN A 202 -21.56 -30.78 -14.36
N ARG A 203 -21.04 -29.62 -14.74
CA ARG A 203 -20.26 -29.39 -15.99
C ARG A 203 -18.87 -28.93 -15.62
N HIS A 204 -17.87 -29.47 -16.30
CA HIS A 204 -16.46 -29.11 -16.13
C HIS A 204 -15.97 -28.35 -17.35
N ASP A 205 -14.95 -27.50 -17.15
CA ASP A 205 -14.32 -26.78 -18.27
C ASP A 205 -12.90 -26.32 -17.93
N LEU A 206 -12.18 -25.91 -18.97
CA LEU A 206 -10.99 -25.08 -18.84
C LEU A 206 -11.43 -23.64 -18.69
N VAL A 207 -10.89 -22.96 -17.69
CA VAL A 207 -11.26 -21.60 -17.36
C VAL A 207 -10.09 -20.63 -17.56
N PHE A 208 -10.37 -19.46 -18.08
CA PHE A 208 -9.44 -18.35 -18.19
C PHE A 208 -9.95 -17.19 -17.33
N SER A 209 -9.08 -16.61 -16.56
CA SER A 209 -9.43 -15.48 -15.68
C SER A 209 -8.56 -14.27 -15.94
N THR A 210 -9.18 -13.11 -15.84
CA THR A 210 -8.48 -11.83 -15.79
C THR A 210 -9.00 -11.04 -14.58
N ALA A 211 -8.14 -10.31 -13.91
CA ALA A 211 -8.56 -9.37 -12.88
C ALA A 211 -7.68 -8.13 -12.92
N GLY A 212 -8.24 -7.02 -12.47
CA GLY A 212 -7.51 -5.79 -12.28
C GLY A 212 -8.14 -4.98 -11.16
N GLY A 213 -7.31 -4.27 -10.42
CA GLY A 213 -7.75 -3.43 -9.32
C GLY A 213 -6.97 -2.14 -9.22
N LEU A 214 -7.64 -1.10 -8.77
CA LEU A 214 -7.08 0.20 -8.45
C LEU A 214 -7.42 0.54 -7.01
N ASN A 215 -6.44 1.05 -6.28
CA ASN A 215 -6.61 1.56 -4.92
C ASN A 215 -6.11 2.99 -4.87
N ALA A 216 -6.86 3.85 -4.23
CA ALA A 216 -6.52 5.24 -4.00
C ALA A 216 -6.60 5.56 -2.51
N GLU A 217 -5.56 6.19 -1.97
CA GLU A 217 -5.56 6.73 -0.61
C GLU A 217 -5.16 8.20 -0.65
N ALA A 218 -5.87 9.04 0.11
CA ALA A 218 -5.53 10.44 0.28
C ALA A 218 -5.54 10.80 1.78
N ALA A 219 -4.45 11.34 2.29
CA ALA A 219 -4.37 11.80 3.66
C ALA A 219 -5.23 13.06 3.82
N LEU A 220 -6.16 13.05 4.77
CA LEU A 220 -6.96 14.21 5.18
C LEU A 220 -6.33 14.88 6.41
N SER A 221 -5.66 14.10 7.25
CA SER A 221 -4.87 14.55 8.40
C SER A 221 -3.85 13.48 8.78
N ALA A 222 -3.09 13.66 9.84
CA ALA A 222 -2.14 12.67 10.36
C ALA A 222 -2.80 11.32 10.73
N SER A 223 -4.08 11.32 11.11
CA SER A 223 -4.82 10.14 11.55
C SER A 223 -5.96 9.73 10.63
N TRP A 224 -6.37 10.57 9.67
CA TRP A 224 -7.49 10.30 8.78
C TRP A 224 -7.07 10.21 7.33
N LYS A 225 -7.55 9.17 6.65
CA LYS A 225 -7.39 8.98 5.20
C LYS A 225 -8.73 8.73 4.54
N LEU A 226 -8.91 9.33 3.36
CA LEU A 226 -9.90 8.87 2.39
C LEU A 226 -9.32 7.66 1.65
N VAL A 227 -10.09 6.60 1.53
CA VAL A 227 -9.69 5.38 0.81
C VAL A 227 -10.76 5.00 -0.22
N ALA A 228 -10.32 4.58 -1.40
CA ALA A 228 -11.20 4.06 -2.43
C ALA A 228 -10.54 2.87 -3.12
N ALA A 229 -11.33 1.90 -3.53
CA ALA A 229 -10.86 0.77 -4.33
C ALA A 229 -11.91 0.38 -5.37
N ALA A 230 -11.46 -0.05 -6.54
CA ALA A 230 -12.29 -0.64 -7.58
C ALA A 230 -11.58 -1.86 -8.15
N ASN A 231 -12.31 -2.98 -8.27
CA ASN A 231 -11.79 -4.24 -8.80
C ASN A 231 -12.76 -4.77 -9.86
N LEU A 232 -12.19 -5.29 -10.93
CA LEU A 232 -12.91 -6.02 -11.96
C LEU A 232 -12.28 -7.41 -12.09
N ARG A 233 -13.11 -8.45 -12.09
CA ARG A 233 -12.67 -9.83 -12.34
C ARG A 233 -13.61 -10.48 -13.35
N ALA A 234 -13.04 -11.11 -14.35
CA ALA A 234 -13.78 -11.92 -15.32
C ALA A 234 -13.22 -13.33 -15.37
N THR A 235 -14.11 -14.32 -15.46
CA THR A 235 -13.78 -15.72 -15.74
C THR A 235 -14.55 -16.15 -16.97
N VAL A 236 -13.86 -16.73 -17.93
CA VAL A 236 -14.39 -17.21 -19.20
C VAL A 236 -14.14 -18.69 -19.29
N ASP A 237 -15.21 -19.45 -19.46
CA ASP A 237 -15.20 -20.89 -19.71
C ASP A 237 -14.94 -21.16 -21.18
N ARG A 238 -14.15 -22.18 -21.51
CA ARG A 238 -13.78 -22.52 -22.90
C ARG A 238 -14.98 -22.95 -23.73
N VAL A 239 -15.92 -23.70 -23.14
CA VAL A 239 -17.08 -24.29 -23.79
C VAL A 239 -18.40 -23.85 -23.16
N VAL A 240 -18.42 -23.73 -21.83
CA VAL A 240 -19.62 -23.47 -21.01
C VAL A 240 -19.87 -21.98 -20.87
N HIS A 241 -20.01 -21.24 -21.97
CA HIS A 241 -20.05 -19.77 -22.01
C HIS A 241 -21.20 -19.15 -21.23
N ASP A 242 -22.32 -19.90 -21.04
CA ASP A 242 -23.46 -19.48 -20.21
C ASP A 242 -23.11 -19.32 -18.71
N MET A 243 -21.96 -19.88 -18.27
CA MET A 243 -21.43 -19.76 -16.91
C MET A 243 -20.28 -18.74 -16.80
N ASN A 244 -19.93 -18.05 -17.87
CA ASN A 244 -18.95 -16.94 -17.79
C ASN A 244 -19.38 -15.95 -16.71
N THR A 245 -18.44 -15.55 -15.85
CA THR A 245 -18.74 -14.62 -14.77
C THR A 245 -17.90 -13.34 -14.87
N THR A 246 -18.53 -12.23 -14.54
CA THR A 246 -17.83 -10.94 -14.33
C THR A 246 -18.29 -10.35 -13.00
N PHE A 247 -17.36 -9.88 -12.21
CA PHE A 247 -17.61 -9.20 -10.94
C PHE A 247 -16.95 -7.83 -10.96
N PHE A 248 -17.70 -6.83 -10.55
CA PHE A 248 -17.19 -5.50 -10.27
C PHE A 248 -17.43 -5.18 -8.79
N ASP A 249 -16.36 -4.82 -8.10
CA ASP A 249 -16.38 -4.43 -6.69
C ASP A 249 -15.85 -3.00 -6.57
N ALA A 250 -16.55 -2.14 -5.86
CA ALA A 250 -16.10 -0.79 -5.54
C ALA A 250 -16.32 -0.48 -4.07
N THR A 251 -15.37 0.20 -3.46
CA THR A 251 -15.48 0.71 -2.09
C THR A 251 -14.96 2.13 -2.01
N ALA A 252 -15.57 2.96 -1.15
CA ALA A 252 -15.07 4.29 -0.81
C ALA A 252 -15.39 4.60 0.64
N GLY A 253 -14.41 5.09 1.40
CA GLY A 253 -14.59 5.25 2.84
C GLY A 253 -13.53 6.09 3.52
N LEU A 254 -13.68 6.17 4.83
CA LEU A 254 -12.77 6.89 5.71
C LEU A 254 -12.06 5.90 6.63
N ARG A 255 -10.74 6.00 6.67
CA ARG A 255 -9.87 5.25 7.59
C ARG A 255 -9.32 6.20 8.65
N HIS A 256 -9.51 5.84 9.91
CA HIS A 256 -8.88 6.47 11.05
C HIS A 256 -7.80 5.54 11.61
N THR A 257 -6.62 6.06 11.89
CA THR A 257 -5.51 5.29 12.48
C THR A 257 -4.92 6.07 13.64
N ALA A 258 -4.91 5.47 14.83
CA ALA A 258 -4.34 6.05 16.04
C ALA A 258 -3.98 4.96 17.05
N GLY A 259 -2.87 5.10 17.79
CA GLY A 259 -2.50 4.22 18.89
C GLY A 259 -2.38 2.74 18.53
N GLY A 260 -1.88 2.39 17.32
CA GLY A 260 -1.78 1.01 16.86
C GLY A 260 -3.12 0.39 16.42
N GLN A 261 -4.18 1.19 16.34
CA GLN A 261 -5.50 0.76 15.87
C GLN A 261 -5.86 1.45 14.56
N SER A 262 -6.65 0.75 13.73
CA SER A 262 -7.21 1.27 12.49
C SER A 262 -8.70 0.95 12.44
N GLN A 263 -9.52 1.94 12.11
CA GLN A 263 -10.96 1.81 11.86
C GLN A 263 -11.26 2.27 10.44
N LEU A 264 -12.07 1.52 9.71
CA LEU A 264 -12.55 1.85 8.38
C LEU A 264 -14.06 1.76 8.35
N ILE A 265 -14.71 2.79 7.81
CA ILE A 265 -16.13 2.76 7.43
C ILE A 265 -16.19 3.11 5.95
N ALA A 266 -16.84 2.26 5.15
CA ALA A 266 -16.89 2.42 3.71
C ALA A 266 -18.25 2.06 3.12
N LEU A 267 -18.67 2.81 2.11
CA LEU A 267 -19.68 2.41 1.15
C LEU A 267 -19.11 1.31 0.27
N GLN A 268 -19.94 0.38 -0.14
CA GLN A 268 -19.56 -0.73 -1.01
C GLN A 268 -20.60 -1.02 -2.06
N ASN A 269 -20.12 -1.39 -3.23
CA ASN A 269 -20.91 -1.98 -4.32
C ASN A 269 -20.24 -3.29 -4.73
N ASN A 270 -21.05 -4.32 -4.99
CA ASN A 270 -20.64 -5.54 -5.68
C ASN A 270 -21.69 -5.85 -6.75
N THR A 271 -21.26 -5.91 -8.00
CA THR A 271 -22.14 -6.25 -9.13
C THR A 271 -21.59 -7.48 -9.84
N ALA A 272 -22.48 -8.41 -10.15
CA ALA A 272 -22.17 -9.68 -10.80
C ALA A 272 -22.98 -9.85 -12.09
N TRP A 273 -22.32 -10.33 -13.12
CA TRP A 273 -22.90 -10.77 -14.39
C TRP A 273 -22.60 -12.25 -14.58
N VAL A 274 -23.55 -12.99 -15.15
CA VAL A 274 -23.41 -14.41 -15.51
C VAL A 274 -23.86 -14.59 -16.95
N GLY A 275 -23.08 -15.25 -17.78
CA GLY A 275 -23.35 -15.42 -19.20
C GLY A 275 -23.50 -14.08 -19.96
N GLY A 276 -22.82 -13.02 -19.48
CA GLY A 276 -22.93 -11.67 -20.04
C GLY A 276 -24.19 -10.89 -19.59
N HIS A 277 -25.10 -11.48 -18.80
CA HIS A 277 -26.32 -10.84 -18.33
C HIS A 277 -26.18 -10.36 -16.88
N PRO A 278 -26.74 -9.18 -16.50
CA PRO A 278 -26.79 -8.74 -15.12
C PRO A 278 -27.47 -9.79 -14.24
N TYR A 279 -26.79 -10.19 -13.17
CA TYR A 279 -27.29 -11.22 -12.25
C TYR A 279 -27.67 -10.65 -10.89
N ARG A 280 -26.72 -9.95 -10.23
CA ARG A 280 -26.93 -9.41 -8.88
C ARG A 280 -26.17 -8.13 -8.68
N THR A 281 -26.79 -7.18 -7.98
CA THR A 281 -26.11 -5.99 -7.43
C THR A 281 -26.33 -5.94 -5.92
N ALA A 282 -25.26 -5.75 -5.15
CA ALA A 282 -25.27 -5.56 -3.71
C ALA A 282 -24.66 -4.19 -3.36
N ASN A 283 -25.45 -3.33 -2.75
CA ASN A 283 -25.01 -2.01 -2.26
C ASN A 283 -25.12 -1.98 -0.74
N GLY A 284 -24.12 -1.40 -0.07
CA GLY A 284 -24.15 -1.43 1.38
C GLY A 284 -23.02 -0.64 2.05
N LEU A 285 -22.86 -0.95 3.32
CA LEU A 285 -21.86 -0.38 4.22
C LEU A 285 -20.98 -1.49 4.78
N SER A 286 -19.70 -1.21 4.93
CA SER A 286 -18.79 -2.06 5.68
C SER A 286 -18.08 -1.23 6.77
N ALA A 287 -17.83 -1.88 7.90
CA ALA A 287 -17.04 -1.36 8.99
C ALA A 287 -15.95 -2.39 9.36
N GLN A 288 -14.74 -1.95 9.57
CA GLN A 288 -13.63 -2.78 10.00
C GLN A 288 -12.88 -2.09 11.14
N TRP A 289 -12.45 -2.87 12.09
CA TRP A 289 -11.55 -2.47 13.17
C TRP A 289 -10.39 -3.44 13.22
N GLN A 290 -9.18 -2.92 13.35
CA GLN A 290 -7.96 -3.69 13.49
C GLN A 290 -7.14 -3.11 14.62
N ALA A 291 -6.53 -3.94 15.43
CA ALA A 291 -5.62 -3.55 16.49
C ALA A 291 -4.37 -4.44 16.47
N GLN A 292 -3.22 -3.79 16.48
CA GLN A 292 -1.96 -4.47 16.73
C GLN A 292 -1.88 -4.77 18.23
N PHE A 293 -1.88 -6.06 18.59
CA PHE A 293 -1.83 -6.49 19.98
C PHE A 293 -0.39 -6.49 20.52
N ASP A 294 0.53 -7.01 19.72
CA ASP A 294 1.98 -6.97 19.94
C ASP A 294 2.71 -6.89 18.58
N ALA A 295 4.03 -7.01 18.56
CA ALA A 295 4.83 -6.90 17.33
C ALA A 295 4.47 -7.96 16.26
N VAL A 296 3.84 -9.08 16.66
CA VAL A 296 3.59 -10.26 15.82
C VAL A 296 2.12 -10.67 15.74
N ALA A 297 1.24 -10.07 16.56
CA ALA A 297 -0.17 -10.44 16.65
C ALA A 297 -1.10 -9.27 16.39
N GLN A 298 -2.15 -9.53 15.61
CA GLN A 298 -3.20 -8.58 15.23
C GLN A 298 -4.58 -9.16 15.51
N LEU A 299 -5.49 -8.34 16.00
CA LEU A 299 -6.91 -8.65 16.15
C LEU A 299 -7.73 -7.80 15.18
N SER A 300 -8.87 -8.31 14.75
CA SER A 300 -9.79 -7.60 13.86
C SER A 300 -11.25 -7.89 14.19
N GLY A 301 -12.09 -6.89 13.99
CA GLY A 301 -13.54 -7.01 13.99
C GLY A 301 -14.07 -6.44 12.67
N PHE A 302 -15.11 -7.04 12.13
CA PHE A 302 -15.70 -6.58 10.87
C PHE A 302 -17.20 -6.74 10.86
N GLY A 303 -17.87 -5.82 10.16
CA GLY A 303 -19.30 -5.84 9.94
C GLY A 303 -19.62 -5.39 8.52
N GLN A 304 -20.67 -5.95 7.93
CA GLN A 304 -21.14 -5.61 6.62
C GLN A 304 -22.66 -5.67 6.59
N TRP A 305 -23.28 -4.62 6.11
CA TRP A 305 -24.70 -4.64 5.73
C TRP A 305 -24.81 -4.35 4.25
N SER A 306 -25.64 -5.12 3.53
CA SER A 306 -25.87 -4.90 2.11
C SER A 306 -27.28 -5.28 1.69
N ARG A 307 -27.83 -4.50 0.77
CA ARG A 307 -29.05 -4.81 0.03
C ARG A 307 -28.68 -5.47 -1.28
N GLN A 308 -29.16 -6.70 -1.47
CA GLN A 308 -28.92 -7.50 -2.67
C GLN A 308 -30.16 -7.45 -3.56
N THR A 309 -29.95 -7.16 -4.84
CA THR A 309 -31.02 -7.10 -5.86
C THR A 309 -30.63 -8.01 -7.00
N TYR A 310 -31.50 -8.94 -7.33
CA TYR A 310 -31.31 -9.90 -8.42
C TYR A 310 -32.11 -9.46 -9.64
N SER A 311 -31.45 -9.39 -10.79
CA SER A 311 -32.05 -8.95 -12.05
C SER A 311 -33.07 -9.95 -12.55
N GLY A 312 -34.32 -9.52 -12.77
CA GLY A 312 -35.39 -10.38 -13.25
C GLY A 312 -35.92 -11.42 -12.23
N GLN A 313 -35.43 -11.41 -10.97
CA GLN A 313 -35.78 -12.39 -9.92
C GLN A 313 -36.01 -11.66 -8.59
N ALA A 314 -37.02 -10.79 -8.55
CA ALA A 314 -37.29 -9.93 -7.40
C ALA A 314 -37.58 -10.68 -6.09
N GLU A 315 -38.10 -11.90 -6.16
CA GLU A 315 -38.32 -12.80 -5.02
C GLU A 315 -37.01 -13.18 -4.29
N ARG A 316 -35.87 -13.17 -5.00
CA ARG A 316 -34.55 -13.46 -4.43
C ARG A 316 -33.90 -12.24 -3.76
N ASN A 317 -34.51 -11.05 -3.84
CA ASN A 317 -33.99 -9.85 -3.21
C ASN A 317 -33.91 -9.99 -1.69
N THR A 318 -32.74 -9.66 -1.12
CA THR A 318 -32.48 -9.85 0.31
C THR A 318 -31.76 -8.63 0.90
N ASP A 319 -31.90 -8.45 2.21
CA ASP A 319 -31.01 -7.62 3.03
C ASP A 319 -30.10 -8.54 3.84
N ARG A 320 -28.79 -8.34 3.75
CA ARG A 320 -27.76 -9.20 4.37
C ARG A 320 -26.97 -8.41 5.41
N LEU A 321 -26.83 -8.98 6.60
CA LEU A 321 -25.95 -8.52 7.67
C LEU A 321 -24.93 -9.62 7.98
N LEU A 322 -23.66 -9.25 8.05
CA LEU A 322 -22.56 -10.12 8.46
C LEU A 322 -21.76 -9.40 9.54
N LEU A 323 -21.46 -10.11 10.63
CA LEU A 323 -20.60 -9.64 11.71
C LEU A 323 -19.57 -10.72 12.04
N GLY A 324 -18.33 -10.32 12.28
CA GLY A 324 -17.29 -11.28 12.60
C GLY A 324 -16.09 -10.65 13.30
N PHE A 325 -15.24 -11.53 13.78
CA PHE A 325 -13.96 -11.18 14.37
C PHE A 325 -12.90 -12.17 13.88
N GLY A 326 -11.63 -11.75 13.97
CA GLY A 326 -10.50 -12.56 13.55
C GLY A 326 -9.20 -12.12 14.20
N GLY A 327 -8.18 -12.88 13.95
CA GLY A 327 -6.84 -12.56 14.36
C GLY A 327 -5.80 -13.21 13.46
N ALA A 328 -4.60 -12.67 13.51
CA ALA A 328 -3.44 -13.21 12.82
C ALA A 328 -2.22 -13.15 13.73
N ARG A 329 -1.34 -14.13 13.65
CA ARG A 329 -0.08 -14.17 14.36
C ARG A 329 1.06 -14.68 13.49
N GLN A 330 2.13 -13.89 13.44
CA GLN A 330 3.41 -14.30 12.87
C GLN A 330 4.21 -14.99 13.99
N PHE A 331 4.67 -16.21 13.73
CA PHE A 331 5.56 -16.92 14.66
C PHE A 331 7.02 -16.62 14.31
N ASP A 332 7.95 -16.88 15.25
CA ASP A 332 9.36 -16.49 15.14
C ASP A 332 10.14 -17.22 14.04
N GLY A 333 11.14 -16.54 13.47
CA GLY A 333 12.04 -17.09 12.47
C GLY A 333 11.39 -17.27 11.09
N ALA A 334 11.63 -18.41 10.46
CA ALA A 334 10.98 -18.81 9.19
C ALA A 334 9.57 -19.39 9.41
N ALA A 335 9.01 -19.22 10.61
CA ALA A 335 7.76 -19.82 11.04
C ALA A 335 6.53 -19.21 10.34
N PRO A 336 5.40 -19.94 10.31
CA PRO A 336 4.23 -19.53 9.55
C PRO A 336 3.56 -18.27 10.13
N LEU A 337 2.91 -17.50 9.26
CA LEU A 337 1.80 -16.63 9.61
C LEU A 337 0.54 -17.51 9.71
N ALA A 338 -0.06 -17.59 10.90
CA ALA A 338 -1.37 -18.22 11.06
C ALA A 338 -2.44 -17.16 11.26
N TYR A 339 -3.62 -17.38 10.69
CA TYR A 339 -4.75 -16.49 10.83
C TYR A 339 -6.07 -17.26 10.93
N GLY A 340 -7.07 -16.62 11.53
CA GLY A 340 -8.40 -17.19 11.61
C GLY A 340 -9.46 -16.13 11.85
N SER A 341 -10.70 -16.46 11.47
CA SER A 341 -11.86 -15.61 11.73
C SER A 341 -13.12 -16.45 11.91
N ALA A 342 -14.03 -15.94 12.74
CA ALA A 342 -15.38 -16.48 12.89
C ALA A 342 -16.39 -15.37 12.58
N TYR A 343 -17.50 -15.73 11.97
CA TYR A 343 -18.55 -14.78 11.64
C TYR A 343 -19.95 -15.40 11.72
N ALA A 344 -20.94 -14.53 11.90
CA ALA A 344 -22.36 -14.85 11.76
C ALA A 344 -22.94 -14.04 10.61
N VAL A 345 -23.86 -14.63 9.88
CA VAL A 345 -24.57 -14.00 8.77
C VAL A 345 -26.07 -14.15 8.96
N GLN A 346 -26.80 -13.08 8.63
CA GLN A 346 -28.24 -13.09 8.51
C GLN A 346 -28.62 -12.47 7.17
N GLU A 347 -29.35 -13.22 6.37
CA GLU A 347 -29.92 -12.78 5.11
C GLU A 347 -31.45 -12.92 5.17
N ARG A 348 -32.14 -11.80 4.97
CA ARG A 348 -33.61 -11.73 5.05
C ARG A 348 -34.18 -11.46 3.68
N ALA A 349 -35.07 -12.33 3.21
CA ALA A 349 -35.84 -12.09 2.00
C ALA A 349 -36.73 -10.84 2.17
N ARG A 350 -36.78 -10.04 1.12
CA ARG A 350 -37.59 -8.79 1.09
C ARG A 350 -38.99 -8.99 0.61
N SER A 351 -39.23 -10.06 -0.17
CA SER A 351 -40.54 -10.39 -0.69
C SER A 351 -41.32 -11.28 0.29
N ALA A 352 -42.59 -11.02 0.47
CA ALA A 352 -43.47 -11.88 1.26
C ALA A 352 -43.57 -13.28 0.59
N GLY A 353 -43.51 -14.36 1.40
CA GLY A 353 -43.54 -15.73 0.91
C GLY A 353 -42.18 -16.25 0.36
N ALA A 354 -41.15 -15.42 0.29
CA ALA A 354 -39.84 -15.79 -0.26
C ALA A 354 -38.78 -16.15 0.81
N ALA A 355 -39.23 -16.59 1.99
CA ALA A 355 -38.36 -16.89 3.13
C ALA A 355 -37.31 -17.98 2.84
N ASN A 356 -37.54 -18.84 1.86
CA ASN A 356 -36.61 -19.87 1.36
C ASN A 356 -35.34 -19.25 0.70
N PHE A 357 -35.33 -17.97 0.31
CA PHE A 357 -34.15 -17.28 -0.17
C PHE A 357 -33.35 -16.58 0.94
N GLY A 358 -33.96 -16.41 2.12
CA GLY A 358 -33.25 -15.89 3.30
C GLY A 358 -32.67 -17.00 4.15
N HIS A 359 -31.57 -16.72 4.82
CA HIS A 359 -30.91 -17.68 5.73
C HIS A 359 -30.21 -16.98 6.90
N HIS A 360 -29.94 -17.75 7.93
CA HIS A 360 -28.96 -17.41 8.95
C HIS A 360 -27.87 -18.47 8.97
N GLY A 361 -26.66 -18.06 9.32
CA GLY A 361 -25.52 -18.95 9.29
C GLY A 361 -24.36 -18.47 10.15
N ALA A 362 -23.38 -19.33 10.27
CA ALA A 362 -22.10 -19.02 10.90
C ALA A 362 -20.98 -19.67 10.12
N GLY A 363 -19.83 -19.02 10.12
CA GLY A 363 -18.63 -19.53 9.44
C GLY A 363 -17.37 -19.39 10.28
N LEU A 364 -16.44 -20.29 10.01
CA LEU A 364 -15.09 -20.32 10.54
C LEU A 364 -14.11 -20.39 9.36
N ARG A 365 -13.05 -19.59 9.42
CA ARG A 365 -11.96 -19.59 8.46
C ARG A 365 -10.65 -19.70 9.20
N LEU A 366 -9.77 -20.63 8.80
CA LEU A 366 -8.44 -20.83 9.33
C LEU A 366 -7.45 -20.91 8.18
N GLY A 367 -6.32 -20.27 8.31
CA GLY A 367 -5.30 -20.29 7.26
C GLY A 367 -3.91 -20.11 7.82
N MET A 368 -2.95 -20.49 6.99
CA MET A 368 -1.53 -20.31 7.28
C MET A 368 -0.76 -20.01 5.99
N GLU A 369 0.29 -19.21 6.15
CA GLU A 369 1.30 -18.98 5.11
C GLU A 369 2.68 -19.32 5.68
N GLN A 370 3.49 -20.04 4.90
CA GLN A 370 4.83 -20.46 5.27
C GLN A 370 5.82 -20.06 4.19
N ARG A 371 6.88 -19.35 4.55
CA ARG A 371 8.01 -19.11 3.65
C ARG A 371 8.79 -20.42 3.47
N LEU A 372 8.85 -20.93 2.25
CA LEU A 372 9.55 -22.16 1.86
C LEU A 372 10.95 -21.90 1.30
N GLY A 373 11.26 -20.64 1.00
CA GLY A 373 12.54 -20.17 0.46
C GLY A 373 12.55 -18.65 0.29
N PRO A 374 13.60 -18.08 -0.29
CA PRO A 374 13.73 -16.64 -0.45
C PRO A 374 12.60 -15.99 -1.26
N ALA A 375 12.08 -16.73 -2.25
CA ALA A 375 11.07 -16.22 -3.18
C ALA A 375 9.77 -17.02 -3.17
N VAL A 376 9.65 -18.11 -2.39
CA VAL A 376 8.49 -19.01 -2.43
C VAL A 376 7.77 -19.01 -1.10
N VAL A 377 6.46 -18.82 -1.14
CA VAL A 377 5.54 -18.92 -0.01
C VAL A 377 4.51 -20.01 -0.32
N GLY A 378 4.40 -21.00 0.57
CA GLY A 378 3.31 -21.96 0.58
C GLY A 378 2.16 -21.41 1.43
N PHE A 379 0.93 -21.67 1.02
CA PHE A 379 -0.25 -21.29 1.80
C PHE A 379 -1.29 -22.40 1.80
N ALA A 380 -2.07 -22.45 2.88
CA ALA A 380 -3.23 -23.32 3.00
C ALA A 380 -4.32 -22.60 3.78
N GLU A 381 -5.58 -22.82 3.41
CA GLU A 381 -6.74 -22.24 4.06
C GLU A 381 -7.90 -23.25 4.07
N TRP A 382 -8.63 -23.29 5.16
CA TRP A 382 -9.88 -24.01 5.30
C TRP A 382 -10.96 -23.06 5.77
N GLN A 383 -12.15 -23.16 5.15
CA GLN A 383 -13.35 -22.42 5.53
C GLN A 383 -14.51 -23.41 5.70
N HIS A 384 -15.25 -23.24 6.78
CA HIS A 384 -16.50 -23.96 7.03
C HIS A 384 -17.63 -22.96 7.23
N GLU A 385 -18.78 -23.18 6.59
CA GLU A 385 -19.96 -22.36 6.74
C GLU A 385 -21.21 -23.22 6.87
N LEU A 386 -22.05 -22.89 7.86
CA LEU A 386 -23.36 -23.47 8.11
C LEU A 386 -24.43 -22.47 7.67
N ARG A 387 -25.42 -22.92 6.90
CA ARG A 387 -26.58 -22.11 6.49
C ARG A 387 -27.87 -22.83 6.82
N ARG A 388 -28.83 -22.11 7.38
CA ARG A 388 -30.19 -22.57 7.62
C ARG A 388 -31.16 -21.58 7.01
N TYR A 389 -31.92 -22.03 6.03
CA TYR A 389 -32.84 -21.20 5.29
C TYR A 389 -34.18 -21.06 6.03
N GLY A 390 -34.88 -19.93 5.82
CA GLY A 390 -36.04 -19.54 6.62
C GLY A 390 -37.38 -20.11 6.14
N GLY A 391 -37.41 -20.69 4.92
CA GLY A 391 -38.62 -21.26 4.34
C GLY A 391 -38.37 -22.59 3.66
N SER A 392 -39.46 -23.35 3.38
CA SER A 392 -39.36 -24.59 2.63
C SER A 392 -39.07 -24.33 1.16
N GLU A 393 -38.20 -25.16 0.56
CA GLU A 393 -38.05 -25.23 -0.88
C GLU A 393 -39.33 -25.74 -1.54
N PRO A 394 -39.88 -25.01 -2.52
CA PRO A 394 -41.25 -25.29 -3.04
C PRO A 394 -41.46 -26.71 -3.59
N PHE A 395 -40.42 -27.31 -4.20
CA PHE A 395 -40.51 -28.65 -4.78
C PHE A 395 -40.18 -29.77 -3.78
N PHE A 396 -39.46 -29.46 -2.71
CA PHE A 396 -38.99 -30.45 -1.75
C PHE A 396 -39.73 -30.41 -0.42
N ASP A 397 -40.52 -29.37 -0.17
CA ASP A 397 -41.30 -29.12 1.05
C ASP A 397 -40.49 -29.26 2.35
N ILE A 398 -39.23 -28.96 2.28
CA ILE A 398 -38.29 -28.95 3.42
C ILE A 398 -37.49 -27.66 3.46
N ALA A 399 -37.22 -27.17 4.65
CA ALA A 399 -36.29 -26.03 4.82
C ALA A 399 -34.85 -26.50 4.53
N ARG A 400 -34.19 -25.80 3.61
CA ARG A 400 -32.81 -26.11 3.18
C ARG A 400 -31.81 -25.88 4.32
N ARG A 401 -30.85 -26.78 4.41
CA ARG A 401 -29.70 -26.69 5.33
C ARG A 401 -28.46 -27.10 4.58
N ASP A 402 -27.44 -26.20 4.58
CA ASP A 402 -26.19 -26.46 3.90
C ASP A 402 -25.03 -26.45 4.90
N HIS A 403 -24.07 -27.35 4.66
CA HIS A 403 -22.77 -27.43 5.29
C HIS A 403 -21.72 -27.31 4.19
N GLN A 404 -21.08 -26.16 4.07
CA GLN A 404 -20.05 -25.93 3.07
C GLN A 404 -18.68 -26.05 3.70
N ASN A 405 -17.78 -26.78 3.05
CA ASN A 405 -16.37 -26.83 3.34
C ASN A 405 -15.59 -26.42 2.10
N ASP A 406 -14.74 -25.42 2.23
CA ASP A 406 -13.78 -25.02 1.21
C ASP A 406 -12.37 -25.23 1.76
N PHE A 407 -11.53 -25.92 1.01
CA PHE A 407 -10.13 -26.06 1.27
C PHE A 407 -9.34 -25.50 0.09
N SER A 408 -8.37 -24.66 0.34
CA SER A 408 -7.46 -24.16 -0.69
C SER A 408 -6.01 -24.28 -0.22
N ALA A 409 -5.11 -24.64 -1.15
CA ALA A 409 -3.68 -24.67 -0.91
C ALA A 409 -2.94 -24.30 -2.19
N GLY A 410 -1.73 -23.74 -2.02
CA GLY A 410 -0.96 -23.33 -3.19
C GLY A 410 0.44 -22.86 -2.85
N LEU A 411 1.13 -22.47 -3.91
CA LEU A 411 2.45 -21.87 -3.88
C LEU A 411 2.41 -20.51 -4.57
N ARG A 412 3.04 -19.52 -3.97
CA ARG A 412 3.27 -18.21 -4.52
C ARG A 412 4.77 -18.03 -4.74
N TRP A 413 5.19 -17.88 -5.97
CA TRP A 413 6.55 -17.54 -6.33
C TRP A 413 6.65 -16.04 -6.64
N ASN A 414 7.41 -15.30 -5.86
CA ASN A 414 7.71 -13.90 -6.04
C ASN A 414 8.94 -13.79 -6.96
N ALA A 415 8.72 -13.67 -8.28
CA ALA A 415 9.79 -13.60 -9.27
C ALA A 415 10.62 -12.31 -9.10
N ASP A 416 9.94 -11.21 -8.79
CA ASP A 416 10.49 -9.92 -8.39
C ASP A 416 9.47 -9.18 -7.49
N PRO A 417 9.77 -7.95 -6.98
CA PRO A 417 8.83 -7.22 -6.11
C PRO A 417 7.47 -6.90 -6.75
N ARG A 418 7.33 -6.98 -8.07
CA ARG A 418 6.11 -6.65 -8.81
C ARG A 418 5.42 -7.85 -9.42
N TRP A 419 6.14 -8.95 -9.70
CA TRP A 419 5.62 -10.12 -10.36
C TRP A 419 5.52 -11.32 -9.42
N GLN A 420 4.36 -11.95 -9.42
CA GLN A 420 4.10 -13.19 -8.70
C GLN A 420 3.48 -14.22 -9.64
N LEU A 421 3.87 -15.48 -9.50
CA LEU A 421 3.18 -16.60 -10.09
C LEU A 421 2.56 -17.43 -8.97
N ILE A 422 1.26 -17.68 -9.05
CA ILE A 422 0.48 -18.37 -8.03
C ILE A 422 -0.09 -19.65 -8.64
N ALA A 423 0.26 -20.80 -8.09
CA ALA A 423 -0.35 -22.08 -8.39
C ALA A 423 -1.22 -22.51 -7.22
N GLN A 424 -2.52 -22.72 -7.45
CA GLN A 424 -3.51 -22.98 -6.40
C GLN A 424 -4.45 -24.11 -6.77
N ALA A 425 -4.78 -24.96 -5.79
CA ALA A 425 -5.89 -25.89 -5.81
C ALA A 425 -6.96 -25.40 -4.81
N ARG A 426 -8.21 -25.46 -5.20
CA ARG A 426 -9.38 -25.20 -4.33
C ARG A 426 -10.36 -26.36 -4.45
N LEU A 427 -10.76 -26.93 -3.31
CA LEU A 427 -11.68 -28.02 -3.18
C LEU A 427 -12.88 -27.53 -2.37
N ALA A 428 -14.06 -27.54 -2.97
CA ALA A 428 -15.30 -27.12 -2.32
C ALA A 428 -16.26 -28.29 -2.23
N ARG A 429 -16.88 -28.49 -1.06
CA ARG A 429 -17.96 -29.46 -0.86
C ARG A 429 -19.11 -28.77 -0.14
N VAL A 430 -20.28 -28.74 -0.77
CA VAL A 430 -21.55 -28.35 -0.17
C VAL A 430 -22.38 -29.60 0.06
N ASN A 431 -22.66 -29.93 1.31
CA ASN A 431 -23.60 -30.96 1.71
C ASN A 431 -24.94 -30.29 2.03
N SER A 432 -25.95 -30.58 1.26
CA SER A 432 -27.31 -30.04 1.41
C SER A 432 -28.34 -31.15 1.64
N ASN A 433 -29.34 -30.87 2.46
CA ASN A 433 -30.52 -31.75 2.57
C ASN A 433 -31.47 -31.65 1.37
N VAL A 434 -31.19 -30.73 0.43
CA VAL A 434 -31.89 -30.60 -0.86
C VAL A 434 -30.93 -30.98 -1.95
N VAL A 435 -31.21 -32.06 -2.67
CA VAL A 435 -30.28 -32.70 -3.63
C VAL A 435 -29.75 -31.77 -4.72
N LEU A 436 -30.54 -30.78 -5.14
CA LEU A 436 -30.15 -29.80 -6.17
C LEU A 436 -28.97 -28.89 -5.73
N TYR A 437 -28.77 -28.75 -4.42
CA TYR A 437 -27.74 -27.91 -3.82
C TYR A 437 -26.60 -28.72 -3.21
N ASP A 438 -26.63 -30.05 -3.33
CA ASP A 438 -25.54 -30.95 -2.92
C ASP A 438 -24.54 -31.13 -4.06
N TYR A 439 -23.31 -30.61 -3.89
CA TYR A 439 -22.28 -30.69 -4.94
C TYR A 439 -20.86 -30.62 -4.40
N SER A 440 -19.92 -31.04 -5.24
CA SER A 440 -18.48 -30.77 -5.09
C SER A 440 -17.95 -29.98 -6.28
N ARG A 441 -16.89 -29.20 -6.05
CA ARG A 441 -16.20 -28.42 -7.07
C ARG A 441 -14.72 -28.36 -6.77
N ASN A 442 -13.88 -28.74 -7.72
CA ASN A 442 -12.44 -28.71 -7.62
C ASN A 442 -11.90 -27.77 -8.71
N VAL A 443 -11.11 -26.78 -8.30
CA VAL A 443 -10.49 -25.82 -9.21
C VAL A 443 -8.99 -25.87 -9.05
N PHE A 444 -8.28 -26.02 -10.16
CA PHE A 444 -6.83 -25.90 -10.23
C PHE A 444 -6.48 -24.73 -11.13
N GLN A 445 -5.69 -23.78 -10.66
CA GLN A 445 -5.42 -22.56 -11.39
C GLN A 445 -3.96 -22.12 -11.23
N ILE A 446 -3.41 -21.56 -12.31
CA ILE A 446 -2.15 -20.84 -12.30
C ILE A 446 -2.45 -19.41 -12.70
N THR A 447 -1.98 -18.43 -11.91
CA THR A 447 -2.23 -17.02 -12.10
C THR A 447 -0.91 -16.25 -12.08
N ALA A 448 -0.68 -15.42 -13.08
CA ALA A 448 0.37 -14.41 -13.07
C ALA A 448 -0.25 -13.10 -12.56
N HIS A 449 0.35 -12.54 -11.53
CA HIS A 449 -0.04 -11.28 -10.91
C HIS A 449 1.06 -10.25 -11.07
N ARG A 450 0.70 -9.02 -11.44
CA ARG A 450 1.60 -7.87 -11.47
C ARG A 450 1.00 -6.71 -10.70
N SER A 451 1.74 -6.21 -9.71
CA SER A 451 1.40 -4.98 -8.99
C SER A 451 2.13 -3.77 -9.58
N PHE A 452 1.53 -2.60 -9.44
CA PHE A 452 2.10 -1.29 -9.79
C PHE A 452 1.71 -0.24 -8.75
N PRO A 453 2.64 0.71 -8.48
CA PRO A 453 2.39 1.80 -7.53
C PRO A 453 1.34 2.76 -8.05
#